data_f190311f95de1a24e4dbd71ada6617da
#
_entry.id   f190311f95de1a24e4dbd71ada6617da
#
_cell.length_a   1.000
_cell.length_b   1.000
_cell.length_c   1.000
_cell.angle_alpha   90.00
_cell.angle_beta   90.00
_cell.angle_gamma   90.00
#
_symmetry.space_group_name_H-M   'P 1'
#
loop_
_entity.id
_entity.type
_entity.pdbx_description
1 polymer ?
#
loop_
_entity_poly.entity_id
_entity_poly.type
_entity_poly.pdbx_seq_one_letter_code
_entity_poly.pdbx_strand_id
1 'polypeptide(L)'
;MKHTLRQLLFAALAVMPAALLAQDDVRDQFNPVTTAVTSQSIAADARAAGLGDTGAATDPDVNSQSWNPAKYPFTISRAGLAINYTPWLRQLTDGIALLNAAGYIRLGDYQALSASLRYFTLGDVMTDDENTTVKPYEMGVDVAYSRMLSEKFSAAVALRYMYSDLSGHYDDSTKPGSAFAADIACYYNTYFNLGQRECQFALGLNISNVGTKISYGDDNSYFIPTNLRLGINFMVPINEYNRFSICADANKLLVPSTPLKMADESEYDYPLRLQKEYYDVSSISGIFKSFSDSERGFKGEMEEIQWSVGAEYVYNDKFSLRGGYHHESKMQGNRKYFNVGAGFRMTVMALDAAYTIATSPSNPLDQTLRVSLAFDFDGIKDFFSRRRR
;
A
#
# COMPACT_ATOMS: atom_id res chain seq x y z
N MET A 1 22.36 30.90 -16.99
CA MET A 1 21.43 29.85 -16.59
C MET A 1 21.68 29.16 -15.23
N LYS A 2 22.81 29.31 -14.58
CA LYS A 2 23.09 28.71 -13.25
C LYS A 2 22.65 29.57 -12.03
N HIS A 3 22.39 30.85 -12.22
CA HIS A 3 21.97 31.74 -11.14
C HIS A 3 20.45 31.81 -10.91
N THR A 4 19.64 31.56 -11.91
CA THR A 4 18.17 31.61 -11.82
C THR A 4 17.57 30.40 -11.10
N LEU A 5 18.21 29.22 -11.22
CA LEU A 5 17.72 27.99 -10.54
C LEU A 5 17.96 28.05 -9.02
N ARG A 6 19.02 28.74 -8.59
CA ARG A 6 19.35 28.90 -7.17
C ARG A 6 18.44 29.91 -6.47
N GLN A 7 17.96 30.92 -7.19
CA GLN A 7 17.03 31.90 -6.66
C GLN A 7 15.59 31.37 -6.57
N LEU A 8 15.18 30.44 -7.46
CA LEU A 8 13.89 29.78 -7.38
C LEU A 8 13.81 28.75 -6.23
N LEU A 9 14.92 28.09 -5.90
CA LEU A 9 14.97 27.20 -4.72
C LEU A 9 14.92 27.98 -3.39
N PHE A 10 15.50 29.18 -3.31
CA PHE A 10 15.42 30.02 -2.11
C PHE A 10 14.08 30.74 -1.95
N ALA A 11 13.37 31.04 -3.03
CA ALA A 11 12.04 31.64 -2.98
C ALA A 11 10.96 30.63 -2.52
N ALA A 12 11.11 29.34 -2.82
CA ALA A 12 10.21 28.29 -2.36
C ALA A 12 10.36 27.97 -0.85
N LEU A 13 11.49 28.30 -0.23
CA LEU A 13 11.73 28.14 1.22
C LEU A 13 11.30 29.34 2.07
N ALA A 14 10.95 30.46 1.47
CA ALA A 14 10.68 31.74 2.17
C ALA A 14 9.17 32.00 2.40
N VAL A 15 8.26 31.12 1.98
CA VAL A 15 6.83 31.25 2.28
C VAL A 15 6.43 30.20 3.33
N MET A 16 7.07 30.27 4.50
CA MET A 16 6.48 29.67 5.71
C MET A 16 5.67 30.77 6.41
N PRO A 17 4.37 30.60 6.60
CA PRO A 17 3.61 31.54 7.40
C PRO A 17 4.10 31.50 8.84
N ALA A 18 4.26 32.68 9.43
CA ALA A 18 4.68 32.92 10.81
C ALA A 18 3.65 32.47 11.88
N ALA A 19 2.82 31.49 11.58
CA ALA A 19 1.86 30.88 12.50
C ALA A 19 2.48 29.77 13.39
N LEU A 20 3.81 29.65 13.42
CA LEU A 20 4.53 28.52 14.06
C LEU A 20 4.93 28.81 15.53
N LEU A 21 4.44 29.90 16.16
CA LEU A 21 4.89 30.28 17.51
C LEU A 21 3.79 30.40 18.57
N ALA A 22 2.67 29.75 18.44
CA ALA A 22 1.66 29.77 19.49
C ALA A 22 0.86 28.46 19.51
N GLN A 23 1.46 27.39 19.99
CA GLN A 23 0.69 26.23 20.49
C GLN A 23 1.55 25.47 21.50
N ASP A 24 1.67 26.07 22.67
CA ASP A 24 2.01 25.32 23.89
C ASP A 24 0.76 24.56 24.34
N ASP A 25 0.92 23.29 24.66
CA ASP A 25 -0.05 22.39 25.31
C ASP A 25 -1.00 21.55 24.44
N VAL A 26 -0.66 21.19 23.23
CA VAL A 26 -1.27 20.00 22.64
C VAL A 26 -0.59 18.79 23.26
N ARG A 27 -1.30 18.12 24.15
CA ARG A 27 -0.87 16.88 24.83
C ARG A 27 -0.36 15.89 23.78
N ASP A 28 0.73 15.19 24.07
CA ASP A 28 1.23 14.05 23.30
C ASP A 28 0.22 12.87 23.38
N GLN A 29 -0.99 13.12 22.87
CA GLN A 29 -2.06 12.15 22.87
C GLN A 29 -1.98 11.29 21.60
N PHE A 30 -2.01 9.97 21.78
CA PHE A 30 -2.07 9.01 20.69
C PHE A 30 -3.36 9.20 19.88
N ASN A 31 -3.24 9.58 18.61
CA ASN A 31 -4.36 9.81 17.70
C ASN A 31 -4.03 9.35 16.28
N PRO A 32 -3.98 8.04 16.03
CA PRO A 32 -3.71 7.54 14.69
C PRO A 32 -4.90 7.80 13.76
N VAL A 33 -4.62 8.07 12.50
CA VAL A 33 -5.64 8.11 11.45
C VAL A 33 -6.22 6.69 11.30
N THR A 34 -7.53 6.57 11.51
CA THR A 34 -8.25 5.29 11.46
C THR A 34 -9.16 5.20 10.23
N THR A 35 -9.25 4.00 9.68
CA THR A 35 -10.11 3.71 8.51
C THR A 35 -10.83 2.38 8.69
N ALA A 36 -11.96 2.23 8.03
CA ALA A 36 -12.56 0.92 7.83
C ALA A 36 -11.79 0.13 6.74
N VAL A 37 -12.10 -1.15 6.60
CA VAL A 37 -11.50 -2.06 5.60
C VAL A 37 -9.97 -2.01 5.60
N THR A 38 -9.39 -2.13 6.78
CA THR A 38 -7.95 -1.98 7.03
C THR A 38 -7.08 -2.98 6.26
N SER A 39 -7.66 -4.12 5.84
CA SER A 39 -6.98 -5.11 5.01
C SER A 39 -6.42 -4.52 3.71
N GLN A 40 -7.02 -3.46 3.18
CA GLN A 40 -6.53 -2.80 1.95
C GLN A 40 -5.17 -2.13 2.11
N SER A 41 -4.77 -1.82 3.34
CA SER A 41 -3.47 -1.21 3.66
C SER A 41 -2.35 -2.24 3.91
N ILE A 42 -2.68 -3.53 3.99
CA ILE A 42 -1.70 -4.60 4.24
C ILE A 42 -0.94 -4.92 2.95
N ALA A 43 0.39 -5.06 3.02
CA ALA A 43 1.20 -5.51 1.89
C ALA A 43 0.73 -6.88 1.39
N ALA A 44 0.40 -6.97 0.09
CA ALA A 44 -0.25 -8.13 -0.48
C ALA A 44 0.72 -9.26 -0.82
N ASP A 45 1.97 -8.96 -1.14
CA ASP A 45 2.94 -9.91 -1.67
C ASP A 45 4.28 -9.91 -0.93
N ALA A 46 5.00 -11.03 -1.05
CA ALA A 46 6.26 -11.24 -0.35
C ALA A 46 7.43 -10.43 -0.95
N ARG A 47 7.41 -10.10 -2.26
CA ARG A 47 8.48 -9.32 -2.86
C ARG A 47 8.52 -7.90 -2.29
N ALA A 48 7.42 -7.20 -2.36
CA ALA A 48 7.32 -5.84 -1.82
C ALA A 48 7.50 -5.82 -0.30
N ALA A 49 6.94 -6.81 0.40
CA ALA A 49 7.16 -6.96 1.83
C ALA A 49 8.65 -7.12 2.19
N GLY A 50 9.40 -7.96 1.45
CA GLY A 50 10.84 -8.11 1.64
C GLY A 50 11.64 -6.82 1.41
N LEU A 51 11.05 -5.84 0.70
CA LEU A 51 11.59 -4.50 0.45
C LEU A 51 11.06 -3.44 1.42
N GLY A 52 10.51 -3.83 2.58
CA GLY A 52 9.97 -2.91 3.57
C GLY A 52 8.62 -2.31 3.18
N ASP A 53 7.80 -3.05 2.43
CA ASP A 53 6.52 -2.60 1.90
C ASP A 53 6.66 -1.48 0.85
N THR A 54 7.72 -1.54 0.01
CA THR A 54 7.89 -0.66 -1.16
C THR A 54 7.40 -1.34 -2.43
N GLY A 55 6.72 -0.61 -3.28
CA GLY A 55 6.16 -1.18 -4.50
C GLY A 55 5.73 -0.19 -5.58
N ALA A 56 5.65 1.12 -5.28
CA ALA A 56 5.14 2.11 -6.21
C ALA A 56 6.00 2.27 -7.48
N ALA A 57 7.33 2.18 -7.32
CA ALA A 57 8.29 2.39 -8.41
C ALA A 57 9.22 1.19 -8.68
N THR A 58 9.10 0.09 -7.93
CA THR A 58 9.86 -1.14 -8.19
C THR A 58 9.57 -1.69 -9.58
N ASP A 59 10.49 -2.54 -10.09
CA ASP A 59 10.30 -3.19 -11.39
C ASP A 59 8.90 -3.84 -11.49
N PRO A 60 8.27 -3.75 -12.68
CA PRO A 60 6.96 -4.36 -12.92
C PRO A 60 6.95 -5.86 -12.66
N ASP A 61 5.92 -6.33 -11.96
CA ASP A 61 5.67 -7.74 -11.71
C ASP A 61 4.16 -8.05 -11.68
N VAL A 62 3.80 -9.31 -11.45
CA VAL A 62 2.40 -9.74 -11.43
C VAL A 62 1.61 -9.10 -10.29
N ASN A 63 2.25 -8.75 -9.18
CA ASN A 63 1.62 -8.14 -8.00
C ASN A 63 1.51 -6.62 -8.07
N SER A 64 1.89 -6.01 -9.19
CA SER A 64 1.82 -4.55 -9.39
C SER A 64 0.43 -3.95 -9.18
N GLN A 65 -0.64 -4.75 -9.27
CA GLN A 65 -2.02 -4.31 -9.03
C GLN A 65 -2.20 -3.66 -7.64
N SER A 66 -1.61 -4.22 -6.62
CA SER A 66 -1.74 -3.72 -5.24
C SER A 66 -0.89 -2.47 -4.95
N TRP A 67 0.08 -2.15 -5.82
CA TRP A 67 1.07 -1.11 -5.58
C TRP A 67 0.97 0.05 -6.56
N ASN A 68 0.99 -0.26 -7.85
CA ASN A 68 0.89 0.70 -8.95
C ASN A 68 0.56 -0.04 -10.26
N PRO A 69 -0.70 -0.10 -10.67
CA PRO A 69 -1.10 -0.80 -11.89
C PRO A 69 -0.55 -0.17 -13.18
N ALA A 70 -0.08 1.08 -13.14
CA ALA A 70 0.55 1.72 -14.30
C ALA A 70 1.87 1.04 -14.73
N LYS A 71 2.43 0.15 -13.93
CA LYS A 71 3.64 -0.63 -14.27
C LYS A 71 3.40 -1.71 -15.33
N TYR A 72 2.21 -2.27 -15.44
CA TYR A 72 1.94 -3.43 -16.30
C TYR A 72 2.31 -3.30 -17.78
N PRO A 73 2.15 -2.14 -18.45
CA PRO A 73 2.61 -2.01 -19.83
C PRO A 73 4.11 -2.23 -20.03
N PHE A 74 4.91 -2.08 -18.95
CA PHE A 74 6.36 -2.31 -18.95
C PHE A 74 6.77 -3.74 -18.58
N THR A 75 5.84 -4.64 -18.30
CA THR A 75 6.17 -6.05 -18.02
C THR A 75 6.75 -6.73 -19.25
N ILE A 76 7.67 -7.66 -19.04
CA ILE A 76 8.28 -8.44 -20.13
C ILE A 76 7.26 -9.46 -20.68
N SER A 77 6.63 -10.22 -19.79
CA SER A 77 5.65 -11.23 -20.16
C SER A 77 4.31 -10.61 -20.55
N ARG A 78 3.61 -11.28 -21.44
CA ARG A 78 2.29 -10.84 -21.92
C ARG A 78 1.18 -11.05 -20.91
N ALA A 79 1.31 -12.05 -20.06
CA ALA A 79 0.32 -12.34 -19.04
C ALA A 79 0.95 -13.09 -17.86
N GLY A 80 0.38 -12.90 -16.68
CA GLY A 80 0.80 -13.58 -15.46
C GLY A 80 -0.31 -13.66 -14.43
N LEU A 81 -0.17 -14.61 -13.51
CA LEU A 81 -1.04 -14.81 -12.35
C LEU A 81 -0.19 -15.01 -11.11
N ALA A 82 -0.57 -14.41 -10.00
CA ALA A 82 0.08 -14.64 -8.69
C ALA A 82 -0.96 -14.96 -7.62
N ILE A 83 -0.54 -15.78 -6.67
CA ILE A 83 -1.27 -16.09 -5.44
C ILE A 83 -0.35 -15.79 -4.28
N ASN A 84 -0.86 -15.01 -3.31
CA ASN A 84 -0.13 -14.54 -2.16
C ASN A 84 -0.85 -14.97 -0.88
N TYR A 85 -0.10 -15.40 0.10
CA TYR A 85 -0.59 -15.78 1.41
C TYR A 85 0.22 -15.11 2.51
N THR A 86 -0.46 -14.43 3.41
CA THR A 86 0.13 -13.77 4.58
C THR A 86 -0.68 -14.14 5.80
N PRO A 87 -0.20 -15.03 6.67
CA PRO A 87 -0.75 -15.18 8.01
C PRO A 87 -0.51 -13.87 8.77
N TRP A 88 -1.55 -13.33 9.39
CA TRP A 88 -1.51 -12.02 10.03
C TRP A 88 -1.70 -12.13 11.53
N LEU A 89 -0.95 -11.35 12.31
CA LEU A 89 -1.07 -11.27 13.78
C LEU A 89 -0.97 -12.66 14.51
N ARG A 90 -0.20 -13.60 13.97
CA ARG A 90 -0.10 -14.98 14.52
C ARG A 90 0.30 -15.06 15.99
N GLN A 91 0.95 -14.03 16.51
CA GLN A 91 1.33 -13.97 17.91
C GLN A 91 0.17 -13.60 18.84
N LEU A 92 -0.90 -13.02 18.32
CA LEU A 92 -2.08 -12.63 19.08
C LEU A 92 -3.20 -13.67 18.99
N THR A 93 -3.45 -14.19 17.79
CA THR A 93 -4.53 -15.14 17.55
C THR A 93 -4.26 -15.96 16.30
N ASP A 94 -4.80 -17.17 16.28
CA ASP A 94 -4.79 -18.02 15.11
C ASP A 94 -5.97 -17.71 14.17
N GLY A 95 -5.80 -18.01 12.89
CA GLY A 95 -6.86 -17.92 11.91
C GLY A 95 -6.98 -16.58 11.16
N ILE A 96 -6.25 -15.52 11.57
CA ILE A 96 -6.21 -14.29 10.80
C ILE A 96 -5.22 -14.44 9.63
N ALA A 97 -5.69 -14.21 8.41
CA ALA A 97 -4.86 -14.34 7.22
C ALA A 97 -5.35 -13.45 6.07
N LEU A 98 -4.41 -12.98 5.28
CA LEU A 98 -4.65 -12.32 4.01
C LEU A 98 -4.30 -13.27 2.86
N LEU A 99 -5.28 -13.53 2.00
CA LEU A 99 -5.09 -14.14 0.69
C LEU A 99 -5.26 -13.07 -0.38
N ASN A 100 -4.38 -13.08 -1.36
CA ASN A 100 -4.49 -12.18 -2.52
C ASN A 100 -4.16 -12.97 -3.78
N ALA A 101 -5.01 -12.81 -4.81
CA ALA A 101 -4.73 -13.28 -6.15
C ALA A 101 -4.69 -12.08 -7.09
N ALA A 102 -3.66 -11.96 -7.91
CA ALA A 102 -3.50 -10.88 -8.88
C ALA A 102 -3.13 -11.45 -10.25
N GLY A 103 -3.62 -10.82 -11.30
CA GLY A 103 -3.29 -11.21 -12.65
C GLY A 103 -3.38 -10.05 -13.63
N TYR A 104 -2.66 -10.18 -14.75
CA TYR A 104 -2.69 -9.20 -15.81
C TYR A 104 -2.56 -9.86 -17.18
N ILE A 105 -3.00 -9.12 -18.20
CA ILE A 105 -2.78 -9.42 -19.61
C ILE A 105 -2.46 -8.14 -20.36
N ARG A 106 -1.38 -8.15 -21.13
CA ARG A 106 -1.05 -7.06 -22.06
C ARG A 106 -1.87 -7.19 -23.35
N LEU A 107 -2.53 -6.09 -23.71
CA LEU A 107 -3.31 -5.96 -24.95
C LEU A 107 -2.43 -5.29 -26.04
N GLY A 108 -1.37 -6.01 -26.47
CA GLY A 108 -0.33 -5.46 -27.34
C GLY A 108 0.82 -4.84 -26.55
N ASP A 109 1.54 -3.88 -27.16
CA ASP A 109 2.79 -3.37 -26.58
C ASP A 109 2.58 -2.21 -25.61
N TYR A 110 1.44 -1.53 -25.65
CA TYR A 110 1.22 -0.27 -24.94
C TYR A 110 0.11 -0.30 -23.90
N GLN A 111 -0.61 -1.41 -23.76
CA GLN A 111 -1.80 -1.47 -22.93
C GLN A 111 -1.83 -2.78 -22.14
N ALA A 112 -2.43 -2.73 -20.95
CA ALA A 112 -2.71 -3.92 -20.17
C ALA A 112 -4.03 -3.79 -19.42
N LEU A 113 -4.68 -4.93 -19.22
CA LEU A 113 -5.76 -5.13 -18.25
C LEU A 113 -5.23 -5.97 -17.10
N SER A 114 -5.67 -5.66 -15.91
CA SER A 114 -5.30 -6.39 -14.71
C SER A 114 -6.46 -6.45 -13.73
N ALA A 115 -6.41 -7.44 -12.85
CA ALA A 115 -7.41 -7.59 -11.80
C ALA A 115 -6.77 -8.21 -10.55
N SER A 116 -7.35 -7.96 -9.39
CA SER A 116 -7.04 -8.70 -8.18
C SER A 116 -8.26 -9.03 -7.35
N LEU A 117 -8.11 -10.07 -6.54
CA LEU A 117 -9.04 -10.48 -5.51
C LEU A 117 -8.26 -10.55 -4.19
N ARG A 118 -8.73 -9.82 -3.20
CA ARG A 118 -8.19 -9.82 -1.84
C ARG A 118 -9.26 -10.37 -0.90
N TYR A 119 -8.87 -11.31 -0.06
CA TYR A 119 -9.71 -11.88 0.98
C TYR A 119 -8.95 -11.88 2.30
N PHE A 120 -9.52 -11.23 3.31
CA PHE A 120 -8.94 -11.13 4.64
C PHE A 120 -9.88 -11.74 5.66
N THR A 121 -9.49 -12.85 6.27
CA THR A 121 -10.23 -13.44 7.39
C THR A 121 -9.71 -12.88 8.70
N LEU A 122 -10.62 -12.53 9.59
CA LEU A 122 -10.32 -12.04 10.94
C LEU A 122 -10.28 -13.17 11.98
N GLY A 123 -10.34 -14.42 11.50
CA GLY A 123 -10.32 -15.59 12.37
C GLY A 123 -11.69 -15.93 12.94
N ASP A 124 -11.68 -16.84 13.89
CA ASP A 124 -12.86 -17.29 14.60
C ASP A 124 -13.05 -16.44 15.86
N VAL A 125 -14.20 -15.76 15.96
CA VAL A 125 -14.55 -14.91 17.11
C VAL A 125 -15.71 -15.57 17.86
N MET A 126 -15.51 -15.88 19.13
CA MET A 126 -16.59 -16.35 20.01
C MET A 126 -17.50 -15.19 20.38
N THR A 127 -18.80 -15.44 20.32
CA THR A 127 -19.82 -14.49 20.74
C THR A 127 -20.04 -14.55 22.25
N ASP A 128 -20.73 -13.56 22.81
CA ASP A 128 -20.99 -13.45 24.25
C ASP A 128 -21.77 -14.64 24.85
N ASP A 129 -22.47 -15.42 24.03
CA ASP A 129 -23.18 -16.61 24.45
C ASP A 129 -22.28 -17.85 24.58
N GLU A 130 -20.96 -17.71 24.28
CA GLU A 130 -19.92 -18.76 24.30
C GLU A 130 -20.22 -20.02 23.45
N ASN A 131 -21.37 -20.05 22.76
CA ASN A 131 -21.82 -21.21 21.98
C ASN A 131 -21.76 -20.96 20.47
N THR A 132 -21.67 -19.70 20.04
CA THR A 132 -21.66 -19.34 18.63
C THR A 132 -20.31 -18.75 18.24
N THR A 133 -19.73 -19.27 17.17
CA THR A 133 -18.50 -18.76 16.57
C THR A 133 -18.83 -18.06 15.27
N VAL A 134 -18.43 -16.81 15.13
CA VAL A 134 -18.57 -16.03 13.91
C VAL A 134 -17.23 -15.89 13.21
N LYS A 135 -17.27 -15.67 11.90
CA LYS A 135 -16.08 -15.55 11.03
C LYS A 135 -16.12 -14.23 10.27
N PRO A 136 -15.74 -13.13 10.90
CA PRO A 136 -15.69 -11.84 10.23
C PRO A 136 -14.66 -11.88 9.10
N TYR A 137 -14.94 -11.15 8.00
CA TYR A 137 -14.02 -11.07 6.88
C TYR A 137 -14.18 -9.77 6.09
N GLU A 138 -13.13 -9.41 5.38
CA GLU A 138 -13.12 -8.34 4.40
C GLU A 138 -12.74 -8.89 3.03
N MET A 139 -13.34 -8.37 1.98
CA MET A 139 -13.05 -8.75 0.60
C MET A 139 -12.90 -7.49 -0.27
N GLY A 140 -11.95 -7.53 -1.18
CA GLY A 140 -11.77 -6.51 -2.22
C GLY A 140 -11.60 -7.16 -3.58
N VAL A 141 -12.31 -6.63 -4.57
CA VAL A 141 -12.12 -7.00 -5.98
C VAL A 141 -11.83 -5.74 -6.75
N ASP A 142 -10.77 -5.75 -7.55
CA ASP A 142 -10.46 -4.62 -8.39
C ASP A 142 -10.05 -5.06 -9.80
N VAL A 143 -10.30 -4.14 -10.75
CA VAL A 143 -9.88 -4.25 -12.15
C VAL A 143 -9.22 -2.95 -12.56
N ALA A 144 -8.14 -3.03 -13.34
CA ALA A 144 -7.45 -1.85 -13.82
C ALA A 144 -7.17 -1.93 -15.32
N TYR A 145 -7.18 -0.75 -15.93
CA TYR A 145 -6.67 -0.52 -17.28
C TYR A 145 -5.47 0.40 -17.20
N SER A 146 -4.39 -0.01 -17.83
CA SER A 146 -3.14 0.75 -17.89
C SER A 146 -2.68 0.94 -19.33
N ARG A 147 -2.07 2.12 -19.60
CA ARG A 147 -1.61 2.48 -20.93
C ARG A 147 -0.31 3.29 -20.88
N MET A 148 0.63 2.95 -21.74
CA MET A 148 1.77 3.81 -22.05
C MET A 148 1.30 5.04 -22.82
N LEU A 149 1.61 6.21 -22.31
CA LEU A 149 1.36 7.51 -22.93
C LEU A 149 2.61 8.01 -23.66
N SER A 150 3.78 7.48 -23.32
CA SER A 150 5.03 7.60 -24.02
C SER A 150 5.91 6.38 -23.75
N GLU A 151 7.05 6.25 -24.41
CA GLU A 151 8.01 5.16 -24.20
C GLU A 151 8.49 5.04 -22.74
N LYS A 152 8.40 6.13 -21.97
CA LYS A 152 8.91 6.20 -20.59
C LYS A 152 7.82 6.40 -19.54
N PHE A 153 6.58 6.66 -19.97
CA PHE A 153 5.51 7.06 -19.05
C PHE A 153 4.22 6.32 -19.36
N SER A 154 3.61 5.80 -18.31
CA SER A 154 2.29 5.17 -18.34
C SER A 154 1.38 5.72 -17.26
N ALA A 155 0.09 5.56 -17.47
CA ALA A 155 -0.95 5.85 -16.50
C ALA A 155 -1.93 4.68 -16.41
N ALA A 156 -2.63 4.57 -15.29
CA ALA A 156 -3.66 3.57 -15.06
C ALA A 156 -4.81 4.13 -14.24
N VAL A 157 -5.98 3.54 -14.45
CA VAL A 157 -7.16 3.72 -13.62
C VAL A 157 -7.63 2.34 -13.19
N ALA A 158 -7.91 2.19 -11.89
CA ALA A 158 -8.53 0.99 -11.36
C ALA A 158 -9.90 1.31 -10.75
N LEU A 159 -10.81 0.35 -10.81
CA LEU A 159 -12.08 0.39 -10.10
C LEU A 159 -12.08 -0.75 -9.10
N ARG A 160 -12.51 -0.45 -7.87
CA ARG A 160 -12.50 -1.40 -6.75
C ARG A 160 -13.85 -1.46 -6.07
N TYR A 161 -14.28 -2.66 -5.77
CA TYR A 161 -15.38 -2.96 -4.87
C TYR A 161 -14.82 -3.56 -3.59
N MET A 162 -15.28 -3.06 -2.44
CA MET A 162 -14.92 -3.54 -1.11
C MET A 162 -16.17 -4.00 -0.39
N TYR A 163 -16.05 -5.10 0.33
CA TYR A 163 -17.09 -5.66 1.19
C TYR A 163 -16.47 -6.03 2.53
N SER A 164 -17.15 -5.69 3.61
CA SER A 164 -16.69 -5.97 4.97
C SER A 164 -17.86 -6.46 5.80
N ASP A 165 -17.74 -7.65 6.34
CA ASP A 165 -18.66 -8.25 7.28
C ASP A 165 -17.94 -8.47 8.61
N LEU A 166 -18.19 -7.58 9.55
CA LEU A 166 -17.55 -7.60 10.88
C LEU A 166 -18.37 -8.40 11.90
N SER A 167 -19.67 -8.62 11.62
CA SER A 167 -20.57 -9.37 12.52
C SER A 167 -20.56 -10.87 12.26
N GLY A 168 -20.10 -11.31 11.07
CA GLY A 168 -20.23 -12.70 10.63
C GLY A 168 -21.70 -13.16 10.61
N HIS A 169 -22.65 -12.25 10.42
CA HIS A 169 -24.10 -12.48 10.40
C HIS A 169 -24.71 -12.93 11.75
N TYR A 170 -24.04 -12.66 12.86
CA TYR A 170 -24.54 -13.04 14.20
C TYR A 170 -25.58 -12.05 14.74
N ASP A 171 -25.40 -10.74 14.45
CA ASP A 171 -26.22 -9.68 15.00
C ASP A 171 -26.90 -8.87 13.87
N ASP A 172 -28.21 -8.75 13.94
CA ASP A 172 -29.01 -7.94 12.99
C ASP A 172 -28.73 -6.42 13.12
N SER A 173 -28.13 -5.99 14.22
CA SER A 173 -27.79 -4.57 14.45
C SER A 173 -26.57 -4.13 13.63
N THR A 174 -25.62 -5.02 13.40
CA THR A 174 -24.42 -4.76 12.57
C THR A 174 -24.56 -5.41 11.20
N LYS A 175 -24.78 -4.59 10.19
CA LYS A 175 -24.92 -5.06 8.80
C LYS A 175 -23.61 -5.06 8.07
N PRO A 176 -23.39 -6.00 7.14
CA PRO A 176 -22.24 -5.93 6.27
C PRO A 176 -22.22 -4.62 5.47
N GLY A 177 -21.03 -4.01 5.39
CA GLY A 177 -20.80 -2.79 4.65
C GLY A 177 -20.21 -3.04 3.27
N SER A 178 -20.43 -2.12 2.34
CA SER A 178 -19.78 -2.12 1.04
C SER A 178 -19.38 -0.71 0.59
N ALA A 179 -18.32 -0.63 -0.19
CA ALA A 179 -17.83 0.63 -0.74
C ALA A 179 -17.31 0.42 -2.17
N PHE A 180 -17.42 1.49 -2.97
CA PHE A 180 -16.80 1.59 -4.29
C PHE A 180 -15.70 2.63 -4.27
N ALA A 181 -14.60 2.32 -4.95
CA ALA A 181 -13.45 3.20 -5.04
C ALA A 181 -12.80 3.14 -6.43
N ALA A 182 -12.03 4.17 -6.73
CA ALA A 182 -11.17 4.22 -7.91
C ALA A 182 -9.73 4.55 -7.49
N ASP A 183 -8.77 4.02 -8.26
CA ASP A 183 -7.37 4.38 -8.13
C ASP A 183 -6.91 5.12 -9.39
N ILE A 184 -5.99 6.06 -9.21
CA ILE A 184 -5.27 6.73 -10.31
C ILE A 184 -3.79 6.53 -10.07
N ALA A 185 -3.11 5.96 -11.07
CA ALA A 185 -1.71 5.63 -10.97
C ALA A 185 -0.91 6.13 -12.16
N CYS A 186 0.35 6.48 -11.91
CA CYS A 186 1.31 6.86 -12.92
C CYS A 186 2.65 6.16 -12.66
N TYR A 187 3.35 5.83 -13.72
CA TYR A 187 4.68 5.24 -13.65
C TYR A 187 5.58 5.82 -14.73
N TYR A 188 6.74 6.29 -14.31
CA TYR A 188 7.80 6.77 -15.19
C TYR A 188 9.01 5.86 -15.04
N ASN A 189 9.56 5.41 -16.18
CA ASN A 189 10.72 4.53 -16.23
C ASN A 189 11.68 4.99 -17.33
N THR A 190 12.94 5.17 -16.98
CA THR A 190 13.98 5.59 -17.94
C THR A 190 15.28 4.90 -17.68
N TYR A 191 16.03 4.67 -18.75
CA TYR A 191 17.38 4.13 -18.73
C TYR A 191 18.38 5.21 -19.10
N PHE A 192 19.53 5.20 -18.48
CA PHE A 192 20.64 6.12 -18.76
C PHE A 192 21.99 5.47 -18.45
N ASN A 193 23.00 5.91 -19.15
CA ASN A 193 24.36 5.37 -18.99
C ASN A 193 25.11 6.10 -17.87
N LEU A 194 25.59 5.34 -16.89
CA LEU A 194 26.54 5.79 -15.87
C LEU A 194 27.90 5.11 -16.15
N GLY A 195 28.76 5.78 -16.92
CA GLY A 195 29.95 5.18 -17.50
C GLY A 195 29.58 4.13 -18.56
N GLN A 196 29.99 2.88 -18.31
CA GLN A 196 29.69 1.74 -19.20
C GLN A 196 28.46 0.92 -18.76
N ARG A 197 27.72 1.37 -17.74
CA ARG A 197 26.57 0.68 -17.17
C ARG A 197 25.29 1.39 -17.55
N GLU A 198 24.32 0.65 -18.07
CA GLU A 198 22.97 1.16 -18.31
C GLU A 198 22.15 1.02 -17.03
N CYS A 199 21.99 2.12 -16.31
CA CYS A 199 21.20 2.20 -15.08
C CYS A 199 19.75 2.51 -15.38
N GLN A 200 18.85 2.07 -14.52
CA GLN A 200 17.41 2.37 -14.59
C GLN A 200 17.04 3.31 -13.43
N PHE A 201 16.19 4.27 -13.76
CA PHE A 201 15.53 5.13 -12.77
C PHE A 201 14.03 5.11 -13.00
N ALA A 202 13.26 4.87 -11.95
CA ALA A 202 11.82 4.86 -12.01
C ALA A 202 11.18 5.72 -10.92
N LEU A 203 10.03 6.30 -11.24
CA LEU A 203 9.14 7.02 -10.35
C LEU A 203 7.75 6.39 -10.43
N GLY A 204 7.09 6.29 -9.28
CA GLY A 204 5.73 5.80 -9.18
C GLY A 204 4.86 6.72 -8.33
N LEU A 205 3.64 6.93 -8.78
CA LEU A 205 2.58 7.60 -8.03
C LEU A 205 1.34 6.73 -8.08
N ASN A 206 0.69 6.53 -6.94
CA ASN A 206 -0.62 5.89 -6.87
C ASN A 206 -1.47 6.60 -5.81
N ILE A 207 -2.63 7.11 -6.23
CA ILE A 207 -3.69 7.56 -5.33
C ILE A 207 -4.74 6.47 -5.37
N SER A 208 -4.83 5.70 -4.31
CA SER A 208 -5.70 4.53 -4.24
C SER A 208 -6.89 4.74 -3.31
N ASN A 209 -7.96 4.00 -3.59
CA ASN A 209 -9.20 3.97 -2.78
C ASN A 209 -9.91 5.34 -2.68
N VAL A 210 -9.88 6.15 -3.73
CA VAL A 210 -10.71 7.36 -3.80
C VAL A 210 -12.15 6.93 -4.04
N GLY A 211 -13.02 6.99 -3.03
CA GLY A 211 -14.34 6.39 -3.16
C GLY A 211 -15.36 6.79 -2.10
N THR A 212 -16.38 5.97 -1.96
CA THR A 212 -17.45 6.16 -1.00
C THR A 212 -16.98 5.81 0.41
N LYS A 213 -17.65 6.35 1.41
CA LYS A 213 -17.55 5.84 2.79
C LYS A 213 -18.32 4.52 2.90
N ILE A 214 -18.04 3.75 3.94
CA ILE A 214 -18.70 2.49 4.26
C ILE A 214 -19.55 2.64 5.53
N SER A 215 -20.74 2.04 5.57
CA SER A 215 -21.61 2.00 6.74
C SER A 215 -21.93 0.56 7.12
N TYR A 216 -22.00 0.30 8.40
CA TYR A 216 -22.31 -1.02 8.97
C TYR A 216 -23.73 -1.10 9.55
N GLY A 217 -24.61 -0.19 9.13
CA GLY A 217 -26.02 -0.16 9.55
C GLY A 217 -26.30 0.75 10.76
N ASP A 218 -25.24 1.34 11.33
CA ASP A 218 -25.32 2.45 12.27
C ASP A 218 -25.57 3.79 11.54
N ASP A 219 -25.81 4.86 12.29
CA ASP A 219 -26.05 6.21 11.74
C ASP A 219 -24.79 6.83 11.13
N ASN A 220 -23.63 6.20 11.31
CA ASN A 220 -22.33 6.71 10.89
C ASN A 220 -21.82 6.04 9.59
N SER A 221 -20.99 6.79 8.90
CA SER A 221 -20.22 6.28 7.76
C SER A 221 -18.74 6.49 7.98
N TYR A 222 -17.95 5.47 7.70
CA TYR A 222 -16.52 5.41 7.98
C TYR A 222 -15.70 5.59 6.71
N PHE A 223 -14.57 6.28 6.81
CA PHE A 223 -13.66 6.43 5.69
C PHE A 223 -12.98 5.10 5.35
N ILE A 224 -12.87 4.81 4.05
CA ILE A 224 -12.01 3.75 3.52
C ILE A 224 -10.57 4.26 3.42
N PRO A 225 -9.54 3.38 3.33
CA PRO A 225 -8.14 3.79 3.37
C PRO A 225 -7.69 4.42 2.04
N THR A 226 -8.18 5.63 1.76
CA THR A 226 -7.69 6.45 0.66
C THR A 226 -6.24 6.80 0.94
N ASN A 227 -5.33 6.46 0.01
CA ASN A 227 -3.89 6.59 0.25
C ASN A 227 -3.17 7.22 -0.93
N LEU A 228 -2.29 8.16 -0.65
CA LEU A 228 -1.30 8.70 -1.58
C LEU A 228 0.02 7.95 -1.37
N ARG A 229 0.52 7.32 -2.43
CA ARG A 229 1.80 6.64 -2.44
C ARG A 229 2.71 7.24 -3.51
N LEU A 230 3.91 7.64 -3.11
CA LEU A 230 4.97 8.11 -3.98
C LEU A 230 6.18 7.18 -3.81
N GLY A 231 6.77 6.76 -4.90
CA GLY A 231 7.93 5.88 -4.86
C GLY A 231 9.01 6.25 -5.87
N ILE A 232 10.22 5.85 -5.53
CA ILE A 232 11.40 5.93 -6.40
C ILE A 232 12.10 4.56 -6.43
N ASN A 233 12.71 4.24 -7.55
CA ASN A 233 13.57 3.07 -7.68
C ASN A 233 14.79 3.42 -8.55
N PHE A 234 15.95 2.95 -8.13
CA PHE A 234 17.20 3.09 -8.85
C PHE A 234 17.91 1.73 -8.94
N MET A 235 18.15 1.25 -10.16
CA MET A 235 18.83 -0.02 -10.41
C MET A 235 20.16 0.20 -11.14
N VAL A 236 21.18 -0.49 -10.66
CA VAL A 236 22.53 -0.51 -11.24
C VAL A 236 22.90 -1.94 -11.58
N PRO A 237 23.19 -2.27 -12.85
CA PRO A 237 23.80 -3.55 -13.21
C PRO A 237 25.27 -3.54 -12.76
N ILE A 238 25.66 -4.49 -11.91
CA ILE A 238 27.04 -4.66 -11.47
C ILE A 238 27.85 -5.31 -12.61
N ASN A 239 27.27 -6.34 -13.23
CA ASN A 239 27.74 -7.02 -14.43
C ASN A 239 26.56 -7.72 -15.12
N GLU A 240 26.80 -8.56 -16.13
CA GLU A 240 25.77 -9.27 -16.91
C GLU A 240 24.86 -10.18 -16.06
N TYR A 241 25.35 -10.67 -14.91
CA TYR A 241 24.60 -11.59 -14.04
C TYR A 241 24.09 -10.95 -12.76
N ASN A 242 24.59 -9.79 -12.40
CA ASN A 242 24.36 -9.19 -11.09
C ASN A 242 23.80 -7.79 -11.23
N ARG A 243 22.65 -7.53 -10.61
CA ARG A 243 22.08 -6.19 -10.51
C ARG A 243 21.67 -5.89 -9.06
N PHE A 244 21.75 -4.62 -8.72
CA PHE A 244 21.40 -4.09 -7.42
C PHE A 244 20.43 -2.94 -7.57
N SER A 245 19.39 -2.93 -6.77
CA SER A 245 18.38 -1.87 -6.77
C SER A 245 18.17 -1.32 -5.37
N ILE A 246 17.92 -0.02 -5.28
CA ILE A 246 17.46 0.65 -4.06
C ILE A 246 16.13 1.31 -4.39
N CYS A 247 15.14 1.15 -3.53
CA CYS A 247 13.82 1.74 -3.67
C CYS A 247 13.39 2.41 -2.37
N ALA A 248 12.52 3.40 -2.48
CA ALA A 248 11.88 4.04 -1.35
C ALA A 248 10.46 4.48 -1.72
N ASP A 249 9.54 4.32 -0.79
CA ASP A 249 8.15 4.78 -0.88
C ASP A 249 7.80 5.69 0.29
N ALA A 250 6.98 6.70 0.04
CA ALA A 250 6.30 7.50 1.05
C ALA A 250 4.79 7.35 0.87
N ASN A 251 4.09 7.12 1.97
CA ASN A 251 2.65 6.89 2.01
C ASN A 251 2.00 7.87 2.97
N LYS A 252 0.87 8.44 2.59
CA LYS A 252 0.01 9.22 3.48
C LYS A 252 -1.44 8.81 3.27
N LEU A 253 -2.13 8.47 4.35
CA LEU A 253 -3.59 8.31 4.32
C LEU A 253 -4.24 9.67 4.06
N LEU A 254 -5.06 9.75 3.03
CA LEU A 254 -5.83 10.93 2.67
C LEU A 254 -7.21 10.89 3.34
N VAL A 255 -7.19 10.71 4.65
CA VAL A 255 -8.37 10.58 5.52
C VAL A 255 -8.20 11.55 6.67
N PRO A 256 -9.24 12.30 7.05
CA PRO A 256 -9.16 13.25 8.14
C PRO A 256 -8.76 12.59 9.45
N SER A 257 -7.96 13.29 10.25
CA SER A 257 -7.69 12.92 11.63
C SER A 257 -8.97 13.02 12.47
N THR A 258 -9.18 12.08 13.38
CA THR A 258 -10.32 12.14 14.31
C THR A 258 -10.11 13.29 15.30
N PRO A 259 -11.06 14.23 15.46
CA PRO A 259 -10.95 15.30 16.43
C PRO A 259 -10.79 14.78 17.86
N LEU A 260 -9.78 15.24 18.58
CA LEU A 260 -9.58 14.89 19.97
C LEU A 260 -10.55 15.67 20.88
N LYS A 261 -11.02 15.04 21.96
CA LYS A 261 -11.83 15.72 22.97
C LYS A 261 -11.00 16.78 23.69
N MET A 262 -11.49 18.05 23.69
CA MET A 262 -10.83 19.15 24.42
C MET A 262 -11.04 19.01 25.92
N ALA A 263 -10.12 19.57 26.70
CA ALA A 263 -10.14 19.41 28.16
C ALA A 263 -11.36 20.09 28.84
N ASP A 264 -11.87 21.14 28.23
CA ASP A 264 -13.01 21.95 28.67
C ASP A 264 -14.32 21.59 27.92
N GLU A 265 -14.27 20.61 27.01
CA GLU A 265 -15.41 20.20 26.18
C GLU A 265 -16.34 19.25 26.96
N SER A 266 -17.65 19.55 26.92
CA SER A 266 -18.64 18.72 27.60
C SER A 266 -18.81 17.34 26.92
N GLU A 267 -19.35 16.37 27.67
CA GLU A 267 -19.73 15.05 27.15
C GLU A 267 -20.82 15.13 26.07
N TYR A 268 -21.55 16.23 26.02
CA TYR A 268 -22.59 16.46 25.05
C TYR A 268 -22.06 17.15 23.77
N ASP A 269 -21.14 18.08 23.90
CA ASP A 269 -20.62 18.89 22.78
C ASP A 269 -19.64 18.08 21.89
N TYR A 270 -18.81 17.22 22.51
CA TYR A 270 -17.83 16.43 21.78
C TYR A 270 -18.47 15.51 20.71
N PRO A 271 -19.51 14.70 20.98
CA PRO A 271 -20.16 13.89 19.96
C PRO A 271 -20.75 14.72 18.81
N LEU A 272 -21.31 15.89 19.09
CA LEU A 272 -21.86 16.79 18.07
C LEU A 272 -20.76 17.35 17.16
N ARG A 273 -19.63 17.74 17.75
CA ARG A 273 -18.47 18.18 16.98
C ARG A 273 -17.88 17.05 16.15
N LEU A 274 -17.71 15.87 16.73
CA LEU A 274 -17.23 14.67 16.05
C LEU A 274 -18.14 14.31 14.86
N GLN A 275 -19.46 14.35 15.04
CA GLN A 275 -20.40 14.13 13.96
C GLN A 275 -20.16 15.10 12.80
N LYS A 276 -20.12 16.39 13.08
CA LYS A 276 -19.99 17.44 12.08
C LYS A 276 -18.62 17.47 11.40
N GLU A 277 -17.52 17.30 12.16
CA GLU A 277 -16.17 17.51 11.68
C GLU A 277 -15.51 16.24 11.13
N TYR A 278 -16.09 15.07 11.41
CA TYR A 278 -15.56 13.79 10.94
C TYR A 278 -16.60 12.95 10.19
N TYR A 279 -17.71 12.57 10.84
CA TYR A 279 -18.69 11.67 10.21
C TYR A 279 -19.49 12.30 9.07
N ASP A 280 -19.81 13.59 9.11
CA ASP A 280 -20.55 14.29 8.05
C ASP A 280 -19.64 14.79 6.91
N VAL A 281 -18.31 14.72 7.08
CA VAL A 281 -17.36 15.14 6.04
C VAL A 281 -17.39 14.15 4.87
N SER A 282 -17.59 14.67 3.64
CA SER A 282 -17.56 13.85 2.44
C SER A 282 -16.17 13.28 2.16
N SER A 283 -16.06 12.12 1.47
CA SER A 283 -14.78 11.51 1.13
C SER A 283 -13.84 12.47 0.40
N ILE A 284 -14.36 13.22 -0.58
CA ILE A 284 -13.56 14.19 -1.35
C ILE A 284 -13.07 15.34 -0.48
N SER A 285 -13.96 15.91 0.36
CA SER A 285 -13.54 16.97 1.30
C SER A 285 -12.52 16.45 2.31
N GLY A 286 -12.67 15.20 2.74
CA GLY A 286 -11.74 14.53 3.64
C GLY A 286 -10.31 14.45 3.06
N ILE A 287 -10.20 14.13 1.76
CA ILE A 287 -8.89 14.10 1.07
C ILE A 287 -8.16 15.44 1.18
N PHE A 288 -8.85 16.56 0.93
CA PHE A 288 -8.21 17.87 1.04
C PHE A 288 -7.94 18.28 2.48
N LYS A 289 -8.87 17.94 3.39
CA LYS A 289 -8.72 18.24 4.82
C LYS A 289 -7.51 17.53 5.43
N SER A 290 -7.23 16.29 5.04
CA SER A 290 -6.14 15.45 5.55
C SER A 290 -4.72 16.03 5.39
N PHE A 291 -4.55 17.15 4.70
CA PHE A 291 -3.24 17.81 4.57
C PHE A 291 -3.01 18.91 5.61
N SER A 292 -3.99 19.24 6.45
CA SER A 292 -3.91 20.38 7.37
C SER A 292 -4.82 20.24 8.61
N ASP A 293 -5.20 19.02 8.98
CA ASP A 293 -6.17 18.78 10.07
C ASP A 293 -5.57 18.12 11.32
N SER A 294 -4.25 17.88 11.31
CA SER A 294 -3.59 17.40 12.50
C SER A 294 -3.59 18.46 13.61
N GLU A 295 -4.09 18.12 14.77
CA GLU A 295 -4.10 19.01 15.96
C GLU A 295 -2.69 19.40 16.43
N ARG A 296 -1.67 18.64 15.98
CA ARG A 296 -0.25 18.94 16.22
C ARG A 296 0.37 19.82 15.12
N GLY A 297 -0.47 20.36 14.22
CA GLY A 297 -0.06 21.20 13.11
C GLY A 297 0.90 20.47 12.15
N PHE A 298 1.82 21.20 11.53
CA PHE A 298 2.74 20.65 10.53
C PHE A 298 3.56 19.44 11.02
N LYS A 299 3.93 19.40 12.30
CA LYS A 299 4.64 18.26 12.88
C LYS A 299 3.76 17.01 12.86
N GLY A 300 2.48 17.12 13.22
CA GLY A 300 1.54 16.01 13.17
C GLY A 300 1.31 15.51 11.73
N GLU A 301 1.17 16.45 10.78
CA GLU A 301 1.06 16.09 9.35
C GLU A 301 2.26 15.28 8.84
N MET A 302 3.47 15.67 9.26
CA MET A 302 4.69 14.91 8.91
C MET A 302 4.76 13.54 9.60
N GLU A 303 4.19 13.41 10.79
CA GLU A 303 4.11 12.14 11.51
C GLU A 303 3.11 11.15 10.90
N GLU A 304 2.14 11.61 10.10
CA GLU A 304 1.22 10.77 9.33
C GLU A 304 1.88 10.13 8.11
N ILE A 305 3.03 10.65 7.67
CA ILE A 305 3.75 10.07 6.54
C ILE A 305 4.48 8.80 7.01
N GLN A 306 4.08 7.67 6.46
CA GLN A 306 4.80 6.42 6.56
C GLN A 306 5.84 6.37 5.44
N TRP A 307 7.06 5.93 5.74
CA TRP A 307 8.09 5.77 4.74
C TRP A 307 8.76 4.40 4.82
N SER A 308 9.19 3.94 3.67
CA SER A 308 9.83 2.64 3.50
C SER A 308 11.06 2.78 2.62
N VAL A 309 12.07 1.98 2.91
CA VAL A 309 13.28 1.86 2.09
C VAL A 309 13.60 0.39 1.90
N GLY A 310 13.93 -0.01 0.68
CA GLY A 310 14.29 -1.37 0.34
C GLY A 310 15.52 -1.47 -0.55
N ALA A 311 16.20 -2.60 -0.49
CA ALA A 311 17.28 -2.96 -1.37
C ALA A 311 17.07 -4.39 -1.90
N GLU A 312 17.31 -4.59 -3.20
CA GLU A 312 17.20 -5.87 -3.89
C GLU A 312 18.51 -6.18 -4.62
N TYR A 313 19.04 -7.36 -4.38
CA TYR A 313 20.13 -7.92 -5.17
C TYR A 313 19.61 -9.10 -5.97
N VAL A 314 19.84 -9.11 -7.28
CA VAL A 314 19.40 -10.17 -8.19
C VAL A 314 20.61 -10.80 -8.87
N TYR A 315 20.67 -12.13 -8.79
CA TYR A 315 21.69 -12.95 -9.43
C TYR A 315 21.09 -13.76 -10.58
N ASN A 316 21.63 -13.55 -11.78
CA ASN A 316 21.30 -14.28 -13.01
C ASN A 316 19.80 -14.32 -13.33
N ASP A 317 19.05 -13.26 -12.96
CA ASP A 317 17.59 -13.16 -13.08
C ASP A 317 16.79 -14.30 -12.41
N LYS A 318 17.45 -15.10 -11.59
CA LYS A 318 16.89 -16.30 -10.94
C LYS A 318 16.79 -16.18 -9.44
N PHE A 319 17.81 -15.68 -8.78
CA PHE A 319 17.83 -15.55 -7.33
C PHE A 319 17.77 -14.08 -6.92
N SER A 320 16.95 -13.77 -5.96
CA SER A 320 16.84 -12.44 -5.39
C SER A 320 17.00 -12.50 -3.88
N LEU A 321 17.78 -11.57 -3.34
CA LEU A 321 17.84 -11.29 -1.91
C LEU A 321 17.35 -9.87 -1.67
N ARG A 322 16.58 -9.68 -0.62
CA ARG A 322 15.94 -8.40 -0.31
C ARG A 322 16.11 -8.06 1.16
N GLY A 323 16.25 -6.79 1.42
CA GLY A 323 16.21 -6.23 2.76
C GLY A 323 15.47 -4.91 2.72
N GLY A 324 14.63 -4.64 3.71
CA GLY A 324 13.87 -3.41 3.75
C GLY A 324 13.56 -2.97 5.18
N TYR A 325 13.15 -1.72 5.32
CA TYR A 325 12.73 -1.12 6.57
C TYR A 325 11.47 -0.28 6.34
N HIS A 326 10.49 -0.46 7.21
CA HIS A 326 9.27 0.32 7.26
C HIS A 326 9.23 1.16 8.54
N HIS A 327 8.79 2.41 8.39
CA HIS A 327 8.67 3.35 9.49
C HIS A 327 7.31 4.03 9.53
N GLU A 328 6.66 3.93 10.67
CA GLU A 328 5.49 4.70 11.05
C GLU A 328 5.73 5.41 12.38
N SER A 329 5.24 6.63 12.50
CA SER A 329 5.38 7.42 13.74
C SER A 329 4.75 6.71 14.94
N LYS A 330 5.29 6.95 16.14
CA LYS A 330 4.71 6.48 17.39
C LYS A 330 3.28 6.96 17.61
N MET A 331 2.95 8.14 17.09
CA MET A 331 1.62 8.75 17.21
C MET A 331 0.61 8.17 16.21
N GLN A 332 1.07 7.41 15.20
CA GLN A 332 0.25 6.84 14.13
C GLN A 332 0.15 5.30 14.16
N GLY A 333 0.65 4.65 15.21
CA GLY A 333 0.57 3.19 15.35
C GLY A 333 1.91 2.51 15.62
N ASN A 334 3.05 3.22 15.45
CA ASN A 334 4.40 2.76 15.79
C ASN A 334 4.81 1.47 15.07
N ARG A 335 4.32 1.22 13.86
CA ARG A 335 4.72 0.07 13.06
C ARG A 335 6.11 0.32 12.48
N LYS A 336 7.12 -0.24 13.12
CA LYS A 336 8.52 -0.17 12.71
C LYS A 336 9.08 -1.57 12.65
N TYR A 337 9.58 -1.96 11.51
CA TYR A 337 10.12 -3.30 11.32
C TYR A 337 11.14 -3.35 10.20
N PHE A 338 12.06 -4.29 10.33
CA PHE A 338 12.91 -4.74 9.24
C PHE A 338 12.26 -5.94 8.54
N ASN A 339 12.47 -6.03 7.25
CA ASN A 339 12.09 -7.19 6.46
C ASN A 339 13.31 -7.78 5.78
N VAL A 340 13.33 -9.10 5.70
CA VAL A 340 14.27 -9.84 4.86
C VAL A 340 13.47 -10.71 3.91
N GLY A 341 13.92 -10.85 2.67
CA GLY A 341 13.21 -11.62 1.66
C GLY A 341 14.16 -12.34 0.72
N ALA A 342 13.66 -13.44 0.18
CA ALA A 342 14.35 -14.19 -0.87
C ALA A 342 13.36 -14.55 -1.97
N GLY A 343 13.83 -14.60 -3.20
CA GLY A 343 13.05 -14.98 -4.37
C GLY A 343 13.81 -15.95 -5.26
N PHE A 344 13.05 -16.86 -5.85
CA PHE A 344 13.57 -17.78 -6.84
C PHE A 344 12.67 -17.82 -8.07
N ARG A 345 13.21 -17.48 -9.24
CA ARG A 345 12.50 -17.44 -10.51
C ARG A 345 12.97 -18.58 -11.41
N MET A 346 12.00 -19.34 -11.88
CA MET A 346 12.14 -20.34 -12.95
C MET A 346 11.51 -19.81 -14.24
N THR A 347 11.60 -20.59 -15.31
CA THR A 347 11.06 -20.18 -16.62
C THR A 347 9.55 -19.91 -16.60
N VAL A 348 8.80 -20.65 -15.77
CA VAL A 348 7.33 -20.61 -15.76
C VAL A 348 6.75 -20.10 -14.44
N MET A 349 7.55 -20.03 -13.39
CA MET A 349 7.07 -19.66 -12.05
C MET A 349 8.13 -18.92 -11.26
N ALA A 350 7.70 -18.09 -10.33
CA ALA A 350 8.53 -17.46 -9.33
C ALA A 350 7.95 -17.71 -7.94
N LEU A 351 8.81 -17.98 -6.99
CA LEU A 351 8.50 -18.13 -5.57
C LEU A 351 9.23 -17.05 -4.80
N ASP A 352 8.50 -16.27 -4.01
CA ASP A 352 9.06 -15.25 -3.12
C ASP A 352 8.62 -15.55 -1.69
N ALA A 353 9.51 -15.31 -0.75
CA ALA A 353 9.23 -15.36 0.68
C ALA A 353 9.83 -14.14 1.37
N ALA A 354 9.12 -13.62 2.37
CA ALA A 354 9.60 -12.52 3.19
C ALA A 354 9.27 -12.75 4.67
N TYR A 355 10.14 -12.29 5.53
CA TYR A 355 10.02 -12.41 6.96
C TYR A 355 10.17 -11.04 7.62
N THR A 356 9.24 -10.70 8.50
CA THR A 356 9.19 -9.44 9.22
C THR A 356 9.81 -9.59 10.60
N ILE A 357 10.70 -8.66 10.96
CA ILE A 357 11.38 -8.57 12.25
C ILE A 357 11.02 -7.21 12.85
N ALA A 358 10.14 -7.21 13.84
CA ALA A 358 9.73 -5.97 14.49
C ALA A 358 10.85 -5.38 15.34
N THR A 359 10.88 -4.05 15.42
CA THR A 359 11.85 -3.33 16.26
C THR A 359 11.38 -3.17 17.71
N SER A 360 10.10 -3.43 17.97
CA SER A 360 9.50 -3.39 19.32
C SER A 360 9.06 -4.77 19.73
N PRO A 361 9.42 -5.25 20.94
CA PRO A 361 9.08 -6.60 21.41
C PRO A 361 7.57 -6.88 21.50
N SER A 362 6.75 -5.86 21.58
CA SER A 362 5.29 -5.98 21.67
C SER A 362 4.57 -5.72 20.34
N ASN A 363 5.30 -5.67 19.23
CA ASN A 363 4.68 -5.45 17.93
C ASN A 363 4.07 -6.77 17.40
N PRO A 364 2.75 -6.85 17.23
CA PRO A 364 2.08 -8.09 16.82
C PRO A 364 2.38 -8.52 15.38
N LEU A 365 3.05 -7.69 14.59
CA LEU A 365 3.53 -8.03 13.23
C LEU A 365 4.86 -8.78 13.24
N ASP A 366 5.51 -8.92 14.40
CA ASP A 366 6.76 -9.66 14.52
C ASP A 366 6.59 -11.10 14.04
N GLN A 367 7.63 -11.64 13.41
CA GLN A 367 7.67 -13.01 12.87
C GLN A 367 6.60 -13.33 11.81
N THR A 368 6.07 -12.31 11.12
CA THR A 368 5.14 -12.53 10.00
C THR A 368 5.90 -13.06 8.78
N LEU A 369 5.56 -14.28 8.35
CA LEU A 369 6.07 -14.90 7.12
C LEU A 369 5.06 -14.66 5.98
N ARG A 370 5.51 -14.11 4.85
CA ARG A 370 4.70 -13.93 3.64
C ARG A 370 5.26 -14.81 2.53
N VAL A 371 4.37 -15.40 1.75
CA VAL A 371 4.75 -16.27 0.61
C VAL A 371 3.95 -15.85 -0.61
N SER A 372 4.62 -15.76 -1.74
CA SER A 372 4.04 -15.43 -3.04
C SER A 372 4.46 -16.45 -4.09
N LEU A 373 3.50 -16.95 -4.85
CA LEU A 373 3.72 -17.80 -5.99
C LEU A 373 3.18 -17.12 -7.24
N ALA A 374 4.03 -16.87 -8.22
CA ALA A 374 3.66 -16.25 -9.48
C ALA A 374 3.92 -17.17 -10.66
N PHE A 375 3.06 -17.11 -11.68
CA PHE A 375 3.15 -17.88 -12.92
C PHE A 375 3.26 -16.93 -14.11
N ASP A 376 4.17 -17.27 -15.01
CA ASP A 376 4.43 -16.57 -16.26
C ASP A 376 3.87 -17.41 -17.42
N PHE A 377 2.86 -16.87 -18.12
CA PHE A 377 2.18 -17.61 -19.18
C PHE A 377 3.00 -17.69 -20.47
N ASP A 378 3.89 -16.75 -20.75
CA ASP A 378 4.81 -16.88 -21.88
C ASP A 378 5.83 -17.99 -21.62
N GLY A 379 6.37 -18.09 -20.42
CA GLY A 379 7.23 -19.20 -19.99
C GLY A 379 6.54 -20.56 -20.04
N ILE A 380 5.27 -20.64 -19.69
CA ILE A 380 4.45 -21.87 -19.80
C ILE A 380 4.33 -22.28 -21.27
N LYS A 381 4.03 -21.35 -22.18
CA LYS A 381 3.88 -21.59 -23.61
C LYS A 381 5.18 -22.13 -24.23
N ASP A 382 6.31 -21.52 -23.87
CA ASP A 382 7.65 -21.95 -24.32
C ASP A 382 8.02 -23.34 -23.78
N PHE A 383 7.69 -23.65 -22.55
CA PHE A 383 7.94 -24.96 -21.93
C PHE A 383 7.21 -26.09 -22.66
N PHE A 384 5.95 -25.91 -23.01
CA PHE A 384 5.17 -26.90 -23.73
C PHE A 384 5.57 -26.98 -25.22
N SER A 385 6.02 -25.90 -25.83
CA SER A 385 6.50 -25.91 -27.23
C SER A 385 7.82 -26.69 -27.38
N ARG A 386 8.73 -26.61 -26.40
CA ARG A 386 9.98 -27.39 -26.38
C ARG A 386 9.77 -28.90 -26.17
N ARG A 387 8.70 -29.29 -25.48
CA ARG A 387 8.34 -30.72 -25.28
C ARG A 387 7.74 -31.41 -26.53
N ARG A 388 7.31 -30.61 -27.51
CA ARG A 388 6.74 -31.14 -28.77
C ARG A 388 7.77 -31.27 -29.91
N ARG A 389 9.02 -30.90 -29.66
CA ARG A 389 10.16 -31.17 -30.53
C ARG A 389 11.04 -32.26 -29.92
#